data_aed95e8f0cd66a3cdfb7260ff7deb36f
#
_entry.id   aed95e8f0cd66a3cdfb7260ff7deb36f
#
_cell.length_a   1.000
_cell.length_b   1.000
_cell.length_c   1.000
_cell.angle_alpha   90.00
_cell.angle_beta   90.00
_cell.angle_gamma   90.00
#
_symmetry.space_group_name_H-M   'P 1'
#
loop_
_entity.id
_entity.type
_entity.pdbx_description
1 polymer ?
#
loop_
_entity_poly.entity_id
_entity_poly.type
_entity_poly.pdbx_seq_one_letter_code
_entity_poly.pdbx_strand_id
1 'polypeptide(L)'
;MENHINQITLVVKDYDEAIAFYTQKLHFDLIEDTVLSETKRWVVVAPKNSQCRLLLAKAANEEQLKFVGNQTGGRVSLFLNTDNLERERQNLIDNKVNIVRESKQENYGKVLVFEDLYGNLWDLIEPVAKHNLHYFSTAILAIKPEVDFDTAIEALKKLQAETKLEAGNFLFELHSNTTDAKQIIVWEGFYSESDFQTHLNSEHLQDFLKQNVVDFVSGYPAKRIV
;
A
#
# COMPACT_ATOMS: atom_id res chain seq x y z
N MET A 1 2.16 8.34 16.88
CA MET A 1 2.84 8.96 15.70
C MET A 1 3.24 7.81 14.78
N GLU A 2 2.71 7.76 13.58
CA GLU A 2 3.10 6.77 12.59
C GLU A 2 4.27 7.32 11.78
N ASN A 3 5.35 6.56 11.67
CA ASN A 3 6.52 6.92 10.87
C ASN A 3 6.39 6.24 9.50
N HIS A 4 6.71 6.97 8.43
CA HIS A 4 6.78 6.44 7.08
C HIS A 4 7.93 7.08 6.31
N ILE A 5 8.43 6.36 5.29
CA ILE A 5 9.45 6.91 4.39
C ILE A 5 8.75 7.84 3.41
N ASN A 6 9.03 9.14 3.51
CA ASN A 6 8.42 10.15 2.64
C ASN A 6 9.11 10.19 1.28
N GLN A 7 10.44 10.11 1.25
CA GLN A 7 11.22 10.13 0.01
C GLN A 7 12.58 9.45 0.15
N ILE A 8 13.13 9.04 -0.99
CA ILE A 8 14.48 8.48 -1.13
C ILE A 8 15.26 9.29 -2.15
N THR A 9 16.58 9.34 -2.00
CA THR A 9 17.45 10.08 -2.91
C THR A 9 17.93 9.17 -4.04
N LEU A 10 17.84 9.67 -5.27
CA LEU A 10 18.42 9.08 -6.45
C LEU A 10 19.48 10.02 -7.02
N VAL A 11 20.73 9.54 -7.09
CA VAL A 11 21.83 10.34 -7.65
C VAL A 11 21.74 10.32 -9.17
N VAL A 12 21.71 11.51 -9.76
CA VAL A 12 21.56 11.71 -11.19
C VAL A 12 22.74 12.50 -11.76
N LYS A 13 22.93 12.38 -13.05
CA LYS A 13 24.00 13.12 -13.74
C LYS A 13 23.58 14.52 -14.11
N ASP A 14 22.31 14.67 -14.50
CA ASP A 14 21.71 15.95 -14.88
C ASP A 14 20.25 16.02 -14.46
N TYR A 15 19.78 17.19 -14.01
CA TYR A 15 18.42 17.38 -13.54
C TYR A 15 17.38 17.31 -14.66
N ASP A 16 17.65 18.01 -15.79
CA ASP A 16 16.66 18.15 -16.85
C ASP A 16 16.48 16.84 -17.62
N GLU A 17 17.59 16.12 -17.87
CA GLU A 17 17.53 14.77 -18.46
C GLU A 17 16.73 13.80 -17.56
N ALA A 18 16.98 13.83 -16.25
CA ALA A 18 16.27 12.98 -15.31
C ALA A 18 14.79 13.36 -15.20
N ILE A 19 14.45 14.64 -15.09
CA ILE A 19 13.06 15.12 -15.12
C ILE A 19 12.36 14.61 -16.39
N ALA A 20 12.96 14.83 -17.56
CA ALA A 20 12.37 14.39 -18.82
C ALA A 20 12.15 12.88 -18.87
N PHE A 21 13.10 12.08 -18.38
CA PHE A 21 12.96 10.65 -18.34
C PHE A 21 11.79 10.20 -17.44
N TYR A 22 11.78 10.64 -16.17
CA TYR A 22 10.76 10.21 -15.23
C TYR A 22 9.37 10.71 -15.58
N THR A 23 9.24 11.95 -16.08
CA THR A 23 7.93 12.53 -16.38
C THR A 23 7.39 12.10 -17.74
N GLN A 24 8.23 12.05 -18.78
CA GLN A 24 7.77 11.79 -20.15
C GLN A 24 7.72 10.29 -20.47
N LYS A 25 8.67 9.49 -19.94
CA LYS A 25 8.75 8.07 -20.25
C LYS A 25 8.06 7.18 -19.20
N LEU A 26 8.16 7.53 -17.92
CA LEU A 26 7.55 6.76 -16.84
C LEU A 26 6.25 7.39 -16.30
N HIS A 27 5.83 8.54 -16.85
CA HIS A 27 4.61 9.25 -16.49
C HIS A 27 4.51 9.63 -15.00
N PHE A 28 5.66 9.88 -14.36
CA PHE A 28 5.69 10.41 -13.00
C PHE A 28 5.31 11.88 -13.00
N ASP A 29 4.76 12.33 -11.89
CA ASP A 29 4.49 13.75 -11.67
C ASP A 29 5.78 14.45 -11.19
N LEU A 30 6.06 15.65 -11.73
CA LEU A 30 7.03 16.56 -11.15
C LEU A 30 6.39 17.28 -9.97
N ILE A 31 6.79 16.90 -8.77
CA ILE A 31 6.20 17.42 -7.52
C ILE A 31 6.80 18.77 -7.14
N GLU A 32 8.11 18.91 -7.32
CA GLU A 32 8.84 20.13 -6.98
C GLU A 32 10.09 20.28 -7.84
N ASP A 33 10.40 21.52 -8.20
CA ASP A 33 11.64 21.91 -8.86
C ASP A 33 12.01 23.32 -8.43
N THR A 34 12.78 23.42 -7.35
CA THR A 34 13.15 24.67 -6.73
C THR A 34 14.65 24.90 -6.86
N VAL A 35 15.07 26.04 -7.41
CA VAL A 35 16.47 26.44 -7.48
C VAL A 35 16.94 26.85 -6.08
N LEU A 36 17.96 26.16 -5.57
CA LEU A 36 18.56 26.46 -4.26
C LEU A 36 19.86 27.28 -4.36
N SER A 37 20.61 27.09 -5.47
CA SER A 37 21.82 27.84 -5.80
C SER A 37 22.11 27.71 -7.30
N GLU A 38 23.18 28.33 -7.77
CA GLU A 38 23.63 28.21 -9.16
C GLU A 38 23.88 26.77 -9.63
N THR A 39 24.22 25.87 -8.69
CA THR A 39 24.58 24.47 -8.98
C THR A 39 23.64 23.45 -8.39
N LYS A 40 22.65 23.85 -7.56
CA LYS A 40 21.79 22.94 -6.81
C LYS A 40 20.32 23.27 -6.98
N ARG A 41 19.54 22.26 -7.31
CA ARG A 41 18.07 22.29 -7.34
C ARG A 41 17.52 21.27 -6.35
N TRP A 42 16.33 21.54 -5.84
CA TRP A 42 15.52 20.58 -5.12
C TRP A 42 14.46 20.04 -6.08
N VAL A 43 14.73 18.85 -6.64
CA VAL A 43 13.89 18.26 -7.68
C VAL A 43 13.27 16.98 -7.13
N VAL A 44 11.95 16.92 -7.10
CA VAL A 44 11.20 15.79 -6.60
C VAL A 44 10.21 15.29 -7.65
N VAL A 45 10.27 13.99 -7.94
CA VAL A 45 9.31 13.31 -8.82
C VAL A 45 8.65 12.15 -8.07
N ALA A 46 7.45 11.76 -8.47
CA ALA A 46 6.76 10.62 -7.87
C ALA A 46 5.84 9.93 -8.88
N PRO A 47 5.64 8.60 -8.78
CA PRO A 47 4.51 7.94 -9.44
C PRO A 47 3.19 8.55 -8.97
N LYS A 48 2.18 8.57 -9.84
CA LYS A 48 0.85 9.06 -9.47
C LYS A 48 0.32 8.33 -8.23
N ASN A 49 -0.22 9.09 -7.29
CA ASN A 49 -0.78 8.60 -6.03
C ASN A 49 0.22 7.87 -5.11
N SER A 50 1.53 7.96 -5.36
CA SER A 50 2.55 7.39 -4.47
C SER A 50 2.75 8.26 -3.22
N GLN A 51 2.89 7.61 -2.07
CA GLN A 51 3.28 8.27 -0.82
C GLN A 51 4.80 8.43 -0.71
N CYS A 52 5.59 7.59 -1.40
CA CYS A 52 7.04 7.68 -1.46
C CYS A 52 7.46 8.43 -2.73
N ARG A 53 8.40 9.37 -2.60
CA ARG A 53 8.88 10.24 -3.66
C ARG A 53 10.35 9.98 -3.97
N LEU A 54 10.81 10.42 -5.12
CA LEU A 54 12.23 10.42 -5.51
C LEU A 54 12.76 11.84 -5.50
N LEU A 55 13.76 12.10 -4.64
CA LEU A 55 14.59 13.31 -4.73
C LEU A 55 15.69 13.05 -5.74
N LEU A 56 15.65 13.74 -6.86
CA LEU A 56 16.71 13.70 -7.86
C LEU A 56 17.86 14.60 -7.37
N ALA A 57 19.02 14.02 -7.08
CA ALA A 57 20.18 14.73 -6.56
C ALA A 57 21.30 14.68 -7.59
N LYS A 58 21.62 15.82 -8.22
CA LYS A 58 22.75 15.89 -9.16
C LYS A 58 24.05 15.63 -8.45
N ALA A 59 24.85 14.71 -8.97
CA ALA A 59 26.19 14.40 -8.45
C ALA A 59 27.06 15.67 -8.41
N ALA A 60 27.58 16.01 -7.25
CA ALA A 60 28.35 17.24 -7.01
C ALA A 60 29.86 17.03 -7.17
N ASN A 61 30.32 15.79 -7.25
CA ASN A 61 31.75 15.43 -7.38
C ASN A 61 31.92 14.05 -8.03
N GLU A 62 33.15 13.70 -8.34
CA GLU A 62 33.49 12.43 -8.99
C GLU A 62 33.14 11.20 -8.17
N GLU A 63 33.20 11.28 -6.84
CA GLU A 63 32.80 10.15 -5.98
C GLU A 63 31.30 9.85 -6.10
N GLN A 64 30.47 10.90 -6.12
CA GLN A 64 29.02 10.74 -6.31
C GLN A 64 28.69 10.28 -7.73
N LEU A 65 29.45 10.72 -8.75
CA LEU A 65 29.25 10.27 -10.12
C LEU A 65 29.41 8.77 -10.30
N LYS A 66 30.23 8.09 -9.46
CA LYS A 66 30.40 6.63 -9.48
C LYS A 66 29.12 5.87 -9.13
N PHE A 67 28.21 6.50 -8.40
CA PHE A 67 26.94 5.90 -7.99
C PHE A 67 25.79 6.13 -8.96
N VAL A 68 25.97 7.04 -9.95
CA VAL A 68 24.94 7.26 -10.99
C VAL A 68 24.77 5.97 -11.79
N GLY A 69 23.54 5.43 -11.80
CA GLY A 69 23.20 4.17 -12.47
C GLY A 69 23.64 2.90 -11.76
N ASN A 70 24.30 3.01 -10.60
CA ASN A 70 24.76 1.85 -9.83
C ASN A 70 24.64 2.08 -8.31
N GLN A 71 23.58 2.72 -7.85
CA GLN A 71 23.40 3.11 -6.46
C GLN A 71 23.34 1.91 -5.50
N THR A 72 22.95 0.75 -6.00
CA THR A 72 22.81 -0.48 -5.23
C THR A 72 23.82 -1.57 -5.60
N GLY A 73 24.88 -1.21 -6.34
CA GLY A 73 25.93 -2.18 -6.72
C GLY A 73 25.43 -3.28 -7.65
N GLY A 74 24.54 -2.95 -8.62
CA GLY A 74 24.01 -3.91 -9.58
C GLY A 74 22.79 -4.71 -9.10
N ARG A 75 22.27 -4.43 -7.90
CA ARG A 75 20.99 -4.99 -7.43
C ARG A 75 19.83 -4.13 -7.94
N VAL A 76 18.63 -4.72 -7.98
CA VAL A 76 17.40 -3.93 -8.16
C VAL A 76 17.36 -2.85 -7.08
N SER A 77 17.17 -1.63 -7.54
CA SER A 77 17.22 -0.42 -6.70
C SER A 77 15.84 -0.03 -6.16
N LEU A 78 14.84 -0.14 -7.01
CA LEU A 78 13.49 0.35 -6.74
C LEU A 78 12.45 -0.64 -7.25
N PHE A 79 11.29 -0.64 -6.58
CA PHE A 79 10.17 -1.52 -6.88
C PHE A 79 8.95 -0.65 -7.20
N LEU A 80 8.43 -0.78 -8.41
CA LEU A 80 7.27 -0.04 -8.90
C LEU A 80 6.10 -0.99 -9.10
N ASN A 81 5.01 -0.78 -8.37
CA ASN A 81 3.79 -1.56 -8.55
C ASN A 81 2.91 -0.94 -9.65
N THR A 82 2.28 -1.81 -10.42
CA THR A 82 1.26 -1.45 -11.41
C THR A 82 0.03 -2.35 -11.28
N ASP A 83 -1.10 -1.86 -11.75
CA ASP A 83 -2.33 -2.63 -11.91
C ASP A 83 -2.39 -3.40 -13.24
N ASN A 84 -1.46 -3.11 -14.18
CA ASN A 84 -1.41 -3.74 -15.49
C ASN A 84 0.01 -3.72 -16.06
N LEU A 85 0.72 -4.85 -15.90
CA LEU A 85 2.11 -4.99 -16.34
C LEU A 85 2.26 -4.86 -17.86
N GLU A 86 1.31 -5.39 -18.65
CA GLU A 86 1.42 -5.37 -20.11
C GLU A 86 1.27 -3.95 -20.66
N ARG A 87 0.38 -3.14 -20.09
CA ARG A 87 0.26 -1.72 -20.43
C ARG A 87 1.58 -0.98 -20.17
N GLU A 88 2.17 -1.18 -19.00
CA GLU A 88 3.44 -0.53 -18.66
C GLU A 88 4.61 -1.07 -19.48
N ARG A 89 4.63 -2.38 -19.77
CA ARG A 89 5.63 -2.98 -20.65
C ARG A 89 5.57 -2.35 -22.05
N GLN A 90 4.37 -2.17 -22.61
CA GLN A 90 4.21 -1.50 -23.89
C GLN A 90 4.70 -0.04 -23.84
N ASN A 91 4.36 0.69 -22.76
CA ASN A 91 4.86 2.05 -22.54
C ASN A 91 6.41 2.10 -22.52
N LEU A 92 7.07 1.16 -21.83
CA LEU A 92 8.55 1.09 -21.81
C LEU A 92 9.10 0.87 -23.23
N ILE A 93 8.51 -0.01 -24.02
CA ILE A 93 8.91 -0.27 -25.40
C ILE A 93 8.75 0.97 -26.27
N ASP A 94 7.58 1.61 -26.25
CA ASP A 94 7.25 2.80 -27.07
C ASP A 94 8.19 3.97 -26.75
N ASN A 95 8.60 4.10 -25.49
CA ASN A 95 9.53 5.13 -25.02
C ASN A 95 11.01 4.70 -25.07
N LYS A 96 11.30 3.54 -25.66
CA LYS A 96 12.67 2.99 -25.81
C LYS A 96 13.42 2.90 -24.47
N VAL A 97 12.72 2.51 -23.41
CA VAL A 97 13.31 2.17 -22.12
C VAL A 97 13.81 0.72 -22.18
N ASN A 98 15.02 0.48 -21.71
CA ASN A 98 15.63 -0.84 -21.79
C ASN A 98 14.98 -1.83 -20.80
N ILE A 99 14.36 -2.89 -21.33
CA ILE A 99 13.87 -4.01 -20.52
C ILE A 99 14.99 -5.03 -20.42
N VAL A 100 15.54 -5.19 -19.21
CA VAL A 100 16.69 -6.07 -18.92
C VAL A 100 16.26 -7.53 -18.74
N ARG A 101 15.10 -7.72 -18.14
CA ARG A 101 14.48 -9.05 -17.98
C ARG A 101 13.00 -8.96 -18.32
N GLU A 102 12.58 -9.79 -19.26
CA GLU A 102 11.18 -9.89 -19.67
C GLU A 102 10.29 -10.40 -18.53
N SER A 103 9.00 -10.19 -18.70
CA SER A 103 8.02 -10.53 -17.68
C SER A 103 7.98 -12.03 -17.40
N LYS A 104 7.90 -12.37 -16.12
CA LYS A 104 7.68 -13.73 -15.63
C LYS A 104 6.70 -13.74 -14.47
N GLN A 105 6.04 -14.89 -14.30
CA GLN A 105 5.17 -15.12 -13.15
C GLN A 105 6.00 -15.56 -11.94
N GLU A 106 5.80 -14.87 -10.83
CA GLU A 106 6.33 -15.22 -9.51
C GLU A 106 5.17 -15.45 -8.52
N ASN A 107 5.47 -15.98 -7.34
CA ASN A 107 4.44 -16.24 -6.32
C ASN A 107 3.73 -14.96 -5.83
N TYR A 108 4.41 -13.81 -5.92
CA TYR A 108 3.91 -12.51 -5.47
C TYR A 108 3.32 -11.64 -6.60
N GLY A 109 3.42 -12.07 -7.86
CA GLY A 109 2.90 -11.33 -9.00
C GLY A 109 3.65 -11.60 -10.29
N LYS A 110 3.28 -10.88 -11.36
CA LYS A 110 4.09 -10.80 -12.56
C LYS A 110 5.13 -9.71 -12.38
N VAL A 111 6.37 -9.96 -12.79
CA VAL A 111 7.48 -9.01 -12.65
C VAL A 111 8.29 -8.94 -13.94
N LEU A 112 8.69 -7.74 -14.32
CA LEU A 112 9.74 -7.48 -15.31
C LEU A 112 10.80 -6.56 -14.71
N VAL A 113 12.00 -6.53 -15.30
CA VAL A 113 13.06 -5.63 -14.87
C VAL A 113 13.44 -4.70 -16.01
N PHE A 114 13.46 -3.40 -15.73
CA PHE A 114 13.94 -2.39 -16.66
C PHE A 114 15.04 -1.54 -16.05
N GLU A 115 15.75 -0.79 -16.87
CA GLU A 115 16.74 0.20 -16.46
C GLU A 115 16.17 1.61 -16.59
N ASP A 116 16.47 2.47 -15.61
CA ASP A 116 16.24 3.89 -15.77
C ASP A 116 17.28 4.54 -16.73
N LEU A 117 17.20 5.86 -16.87
CA LEU A 117 18.09 6.66 -17.75
C LEU A 117 19.58 6.35 -17.55
N TYR A 118 19.98 6.03 -16.33
CA TYR A 118 21.38 5.87 -15.96
C TYR A 118 21.80 4.42 -15.71
N GLY A 119 20.87 3.47 -15.79
CA GLY A 119 21.16 2.03 -15.62
C GLY A 119 20.80 1.47 -14.23
N ASN A 120 20.12 2.24 -13.36
CA ASN A 120 19.58 1.64 -12.14
C ASN A 120 18.48 0.65 -12.51
N LEU A 121 18.53 -0.54 -11.91
CA LEU A 121 17.54 -1.59 -12.13
C LEU A 121 16.28 -1.35 -11.30
N TRP A 122 15.13 -1.52 -11.96
CA TRP A 122 13.80 -1.42 -11.37
C TRP A 122 13.03 -2.71 -11.58
N ASP A 123 12.42 -3.23 -10.52
CA ASP A 123 11.35 -4.23 -10.66
C ASP A 123 10.02 -3.51 -10.88
N LEU A 124 9.39 -3.79 -12.02
CA LEU A 124 8.01 -3.41 -12.28
C LEU A 124 7.14 -4.63 -11.98
N ILE A 125 6.22 -4.50 -11.05
CA ILE A 125 5.46 -5.60 -10.48
C ILE A 125 3.96 -5.35 -10.65
N GLU A 126 3.26 -6.30 -11.29
CA GLU A 126 1.82 -6.46 -11.14
C GLU A 126 1.60 -7.48 -10.03
N PRO A 127 1.30 -7.05 -8.80
CA PRO A 127 1.14 -7.97 -7.69
C PRO A 127 0.02 -8.98 -8.01
N VAL A 128 0.14 -10.19 -7.50
CA VAL A 128 -1.05 -11.06 -7.45
C VAL A 128 -2.14 -10.25 -6.79
N ALA A 129 -3.24 -10.04 -7.50
CA ALA A 129 -4.36 -9.31 -6.94
C ALA A 129 -4.69 -9.95 -5.58
N LYS A 130 -4.30 -9.30 -4.51
CA LYS A 130 -4.98 -9.50 -3.24
C LYS A 130 -6.38 -9.03 -3.54
N HIS A 131 -7.23 -9.97 -3.87
CA HIS A 131 -8.54 -9.86 -4.46
C HIS A 131 -9.13 -8.44 -4.36
N ASN A 132 -9.33 -7.75 -5.50
CA ASN A 132 -10.07 -6.47 -5.58
C ASN A 132 -11.55 -6.62 -5.18
N LEU A 133 -11.91 -7.76 -4.65
CA LEU A 133 -13.19 -8.06 -4.04
C LEU A 133 -13.05 -7.93 -2.52
N HIS A 134 -12.70 -6.72 -2.06
CA HIS A 134 -12.84 -6.43 -0.64
C HIS A 134 -14.27 -6.75 -0.21
N TYR A 135 -14.39 -7.65 0.73
CA TYR A 135 -15.66 -7.97 1.37
C TYR A 135 -15.77 -7.13 2.63
N PHE A 136 -16.80 -6.35 2.70
CA PHE A 136 -17.11 -5.53 3.88
C PHE A 136 -18.32 -6.11 4.59
N SER A 137 -18.33 -5.98 5.89
CA SER A 137 -19.50 -6.24 6.71
C SER A 137 -19.62 -5.13 7.75
N THR A 138 -20.87 -4.82 8.09
CA THR A 138 -21.18 -3.98 9.23
C THR A 138 -22.07 -4.79 10.16
N ALA A 139 -21.67 -4.95 11.40
CA ALA A 139 -22.51 -5.58 12.42
C ALA A 139 -22.96 -4.54 13.45
N ILE A 140 -24.20 -4.62 13.86
CA ILE A 140 -24.74 -3.86 14.99
C ILE A 140 -24.92 -4.83 16.15
N LEU A 141 -24.25 -4.54 17.26
CA LEU A 141 -24.27 -5.33 18.49
C LEU A 141 -24.92 -4.51 19.59
N ALA A 142 -25.77 -5.11 20.41
CA ALA A 142 -26.31 -4.48 21.60
C ALA A 142 -25.70 -5.10 22.85
N ILE A 143 -25.13 -4.28 23.73
CA ILE A 143 -24.63 -4.73 25.03
C ILE A 143 -25.82 -5.19 25.88
N LYS A 144 -25.74 -6.39 26.41
CA LYS A 144 -26.82 -7.00 27.19
C LYS A 144 -27.11 -6.19 28.46
N PRO A 145 -28.38 -6.04 28.88
CA PRO A 145 -28.75 -5.22 30.04
C PRO A 145 -28.06 -5.62 31.34
N GLU A 146 -27.79 -6.92 31.50
CA GLU A 146 -27.13 -7.50 32.69
C GLU A 146 -25.61 -7.43 32.67
N VAL A 147 -25.00 -6.99 31.56
CA VAL A 147 -23.55 -6.90 31.42
C VAL A 147 -23.10 -5.49 31.70
N ASP A 148 -22.03 -5.36 32.49
CA ASP A 148 -21.36 -4.09 32.70
C ASP A 148 -20.76 -3.57 31.39
N PHE A 149 -20.93 -2.28 31.14
CA PHE A 149 -20.51 -1.62 29.89
C PHE A 149 -19.02 -1.79 29.62
N ASP A 150 -18.17 -1.52 30.63
CA ASP A 150 -16.72 -1.58 30.48
C ASP A 150 -16.26 -3.02 30.23
N THR A 151 -16.88 -4.00 30.88
CA THR A 151 -16.62 -5.42 30.65
C THR A 151 -16.91 -5.82 29.18
N ALA A 152 -18.04 -5.37 28.63
CA ALA A 152 -18.38 -5.64 27.25
C ALA A 152 -17.40 -4.98 26.25
N ILE A 153 -17.01 -3.70 26.54
CA ILE A 153 -16.06 -2.98 25.72
C ILE A 153 -14.67 -3.62 25.75
N GLU A 154 -14.20 -4.10 26.90
CA GLU A 154 -12.93 -4.82 26.98
C GLU A 154 -12.94 -6.12 26.16
N ALA A 155 -14.03 -6.90 26.23
CA ALA A 155 -14.20 -8.10 25.44
C ALA A 155 -14.17 -7.78 23.92
N LEU A 156 -14.87 -6.74 23.49
CA LEU A 156 -14.87 -6.28 22.10
C LEU A 156 -13.50 -5.78 21.63
N LYS A 157 -12.76 -5.04 22.47
CA LYS A 157 -11.40 -4.59 22.16
C LYS A 157 -10.43 -5.76 22.01
N LYS A 158 -10.59 -6.80 22.82
CA LYS A 158 -9.81 -8.04 22.70
C LYS A 158 -10.11 -8.71 21.36
N LEU A 159 -11.39 -8.88 21.01
CA LEU A 159 -11.79 -9.42 19.70
C LEU A 159 -11.19 -8.60 18.57
N GLN A 160 -11.27 -7.27 18.63
CA GLN A 160 -10.68 -6.38 17.63
C GLN A 160 -9.17 -6.61 17.48
N ALA A 161 -8.44 -6.72 18.59
CA ALA A 161 -6.99 -6.91 18.57
C ALA A 161 -6.60 -8.24 17.90
N GLU A 162 -7.32 -9.30 18.19
CA GLU A 162 -7.09 -10.64 17.63
C GLU A 162 -7.51 -10.71 16.15
N THR A 163 -8.65 -10.13 15.77
CA THR A 163 -9.09 -10.07 14.37
C THR A 163 -8.14 -9.28 13.48
N LYS A 164 -7.54 -8.19 13.98
CA LYS A 164 -6.53 -7.43 13.24
C LYS A 164 -5.24 -8.20 12.95
N LEU A 165 -4.99 -9.32 13.61
CA LEU A 165 -3.87 -10.22 13.33
C LEU A 165 -4.19 -11.28 12.26
N GLU A 166 -5.44 -11.42 11.87
CA GLU A 166 -5.83 -12.32 10.78
C GLU A 166 -5.25 -11.86 9.45
N ALA A 167 -4.60 -12.75 8.72
CA ALA A 167 -4.00 -12.44 7.42
C ALA A 167 -5.03 -11.95 6.37
N GLY A 168 -6.28 -12.34 6.53
CA GLY A 168 -7.40 -11.97 5.66
C GLY A 168 -8.08 -10.66 6.02
N ASN A 169 -7.82 -10.09 7.21
CA ASN A 169 -8.45 -8.85 7.68
C ASN A 169 -7.62 -7.63 7.32
N PHE A 170 -8.24 -6.54 6.86
CA PHE A 170 -7.59 -5.25 6.67
C PHE A 170 -8.30 -4.10 7.40
N LEU A 171 -9.50 -4.35 7.93
CA LEU A 171 -10.30 -3.37 8.68
C LEU A 171 -11.10 -4.09 9.76
N PHE A 172 -10.98 -3.66 11.00
CA PHE A 172 -11.90 -4.04 12.08
C PHE A 172 -11.98 -2.88 13.07
N GLU A 173 -13.07 -2.14 13.03
CA GLU A 173 -13.26 -0.94 13.84
C GLU A 173 -14.56 -1.00 14.63
N LEU A 174 -14.46 -0.54 15.89
CA LEU A 174 -15.57 -0.47 16.83
C LEU A 174 -16.00 0.98 16.97
N HIS A 175 -17.27 1.25 16.73
CA HIS A 175 -17.87 2.58 16.85
C HIS A 175 -19.05 2.55 17.83
N SER A 176 -19.15 3.55 18.69
CA SER A 176 -20.35 3.73 19.51
C SER A 176 -21.46 4.36 18.68
N ASN A 177 -22.68 3.89 18.84
CA ASN A 177 -23.85 4.55 18.29
C ASN A 177 -24.11 5.86 19.05
N THR A 178 -24.20 6.98 18.32
CA THR A 178 -24.40 8.30 18.95
C THR A 178 -25.80 8.50 19.53
N THR A 179 -26.76 7.68 19.14
CA THR A 179 -28.15 7.72 19.63
C THR A 179 -28.45 6.68 20.71
N ASP A 180 -27.63 5.63 20.78
CA ASP A 180 -27.75 4.58 21.81
C ASP A 180 -26.35 4.08 22.21
N ALA A 181 -25.86 4.53 23.35
CA ALA A 181 -24.53 4.18 23.82
C ALA A 181 -24.32 2.68 24.13
N LYS A 182 -25.40 1.90 24.25
CA LYS A 182 -25.32 0.44 24.42
C LYS A 182 -25.22 -0.31 23.08
N GLN A 183 -25.34 0.38 21.96
CA GLN A 183 -25.14 -0.21 20.66
C GLN A 183 -23.72 0.08 20.14
N ILE A 184 -23.06 -0.97 19.72
CA ILE A 184 -21.72 -0.90 19.09
C ILE A 184 -21.88 -1.28 17.62
N ILE A 185 -21.33 -0.45 16.75
CA ILE A 185 -21.27 -0.66 15.31
C ILE A 185 -19.88 -1.20 15.00
N VAL A 186 -19.79 -2.37 14.42
CA VAL A 186 -18.54 -2.98 13.96
C VAL A 186 -18.42 -2.75 12.46
N TRP A 187 -17.36 -2.10 12.02
CA TRP A 187 -16.97 -2.02 10.63
C TRP A 187 -15.83 -2.98 10.38
N GLU A 188 -16.04 -3.93 9.47
CA GLU A 188 -15.08 -4.96 9.17
C GLU A 188 -14.86 -5.10 7.67
N GLY A 189 -13.63 -5.38 7.29
CA GLY A 189 -13.20 -5.54 5.92
C GLY A 189 -12.20 -6.68 5.78
N PHE A 190 -12.43 -7.53 4.79
CA PHE A 190 -11.61 -8.69 4.49
C PHE A 190 -11.19 -8.64 3.02
N TYR A 191 -10.03 -9.21 2.70
CA TYR A 191 -9.56 -9.25 1.32
C TYR A 191 -10.46 -10.10 0.42
N SER A 192 -11.22 -11.06 0.96
CA SER A 192 -12.18 -11.90 0.24
C SER A 192 -13.34 -12.34 1.14
N GLU A 193 -14.43 -12.83 0.50
CA GLU A 193 -15.53 -13.48 1.21
C GLU A 193 -15.06 -14.76 1.93
N SER A 194 -14.08 -15.48 1.36
CA SER A 194 -13.48 -16.67 2.01
C SER A 194 -12.73 -16.29 3.28
N ASP A 195 -12.05 -15.12 3.31
CA ASP A 195 -11.37 -14.63 4.51
C ASP A 195 -12.39 -14.26 5.61
N PHE A 196 -13.52 -13.65 5.22
CA PHE A 196 -14.62 -13.39 6.14
C PHE A 196 -15.20 -14.69 6.71
N GLN A 197 -15.40 -15.72 5.89
CA GLN A 197 -15.84 -17.03 6.36
C GLN A 197 -14.82 -17.67 7.30
N THR A 198 -13.53 -17.47 7.08
CA THR A 198 -12.47 -17.92 7.98
C THR A 198 -12.55 -17.20 9.33
N HIS A 199 -12.78 -15.87 9.31
CA HIS A 199 -13.01 -15.08 10.52
C HIS A 199 -14.20 -15.60 11.31
N LEU A 200 -15.34 -15.85 10.66
CA LEU A 200 -16.55 -16.37 11.33
C LEU A 200 -16.31 -17.70 12.05
N ASN A 201 -15.33 -18.49 11.61
CA ASN A 201 -14.96 -19.77 12.22
C ASN A 201 -13.71 -19.67 13.12
N SER A 202 -13.16 -18.47 13.33
CA SER A 202 -11.96 -18.29 14.15
C SER A 202 -12.19 -18.61 15.61
N GLU A 203 -11.17 -19.12 16.28
CA GLU A 203 -11.23 -19.49 17.71
C GLU A 203 -11.58 -18.28 18.58
N HIS A 204 -10.94 -17.14 18.32
CA HIS A 204 -11.14 -15.91 19.12
C HIS A 204 -12.55 -15.33 18.95
N LEU A 205 -13.17 -15.42 17.76
CA LEU A 205 -14.57 -15.01 17.61
C LEU A 205 -15.50 -15.97 18.34
N GLN A 206 -15.26 -17.30 18.24
CA GLN A 206 -16.06 -18.28 18.95
C GLN A 206 -15.93 -18.11 20.47
N ASP A 207 -14.76 -17.78 20.97
CA ASP A 207 -14.53 -17.53 22.39
C ASP A 207 -15.18 -16.21 22.85
N PHE A 208 -15.19 -15.18 22.01
CA PHE A 208 -15.96 -13.96 22.26
C PHE A 208 -17.46 -14.26 22.35
N LEU A 209 -18.02 -15.01 21.41
CA LEU A 209 -19.43 -15.37 21.41
C LEU A 209 -19.84 -16.17 22.66
N LYS A 210 -18.97 -17.04 23.16
CA LYS A 210 -19.22 -17.80 24.41
C LYS A 210 -19.34 -16.91 25.65
N GLN A 211 -18.71 -15.73 25.66
CA GLN A 211 -18.79 -14.77 26.75
C GLN A 211 -20.19 -14.17 26.86
N ASN A 212 -20.98 -14.22 25.80
CA ASN A 212 -22.39 -13.84 25.77
C ASN A 212 -22.67 -12.39 26.28
N VAL A 213 -21.75 -11.47 26.00
CA VAL A 213 -21.80 -10.06 26.49
C VAL A 213 -22.63 -9.15 25.63
N VAL A 214 -22.90 -9.53 24.37
CA VAL A 214 -23.70 -8.75 23.41
C VAL A 214 -24.74 -9.62 22.71
N ASP A 215 -25.79 -8.99 22.20
CA ASP A 215 -26.73 -9.55 21.25
C ASP A 215 -26.43 -9.01 19.85
N PHE A 216 -26.49 -9.90 18.84
CA PHE A 216 -26.43 -9.49 17.44
C PHE A 216 -27.79 -8.89 17.01
N VAL A 217 -27.78 -7.62 16.63
CA VAL A 217 -29.00 -6.91 16.21
C VAL A 217 -29.23 -7.04 14.71
N SER A 218 -28.21 -6.72 13.93
CA SER A 218 -28.26 -6.80 12.45
C SER A 218 -26.87 -6.80 11.86
N GLY A 219 -26.75 -7.27 10.60
CA GLY A 219 -25.51 -7.22 9.84
C GLY A 219 -25.76 -6.95 8.37
N TYR A 220 -24.86 -6.20 7.74
CA TYR A 220 -24.98 -5.77 6.36
C TYR A 220 -23.72 -6.09 5.60
N PRO A 221 -23.65 -7.24 4.89
CA PRO A 221 -22.56 -7.51 3.98
C PRO A 221 -22.59 -6.52 2.82
N ALA A 222 -21.43 -6.03 2.43
CA ALA A 222 -21.29 -5.05 1.37
C ALA A 222 -20.07 -5.37 0.49
N LYS A 223 -20.13 -4.92 -0.78
CA LYS A 223 -19.01 -4.95 -1.71
C LYS A 223 -18.73 -3.52 -2.17
N ARG A 224 -17.45 -3.21 -2.41
CA ARG A 224 -17.08 -1.91 -2.95
C ARG A 224 -17.72 -1.70 -4.32
N ILE A 225 -18.35 -0.55 -4.52
CA ILE A 225 -18.77 -0.09 -5.84
C ILE A 225 -17.54 0.54 -6.49
N VAL A 226 -17.07 -0.02 -7.60
CA VAL A 226 -15.88 0.45 -8.36
C VAL A 226 -16.34 1.51 -9.35
#